data_716d86e72ab2c27c00bceb1b56d6a5b1
#
_entry.id   716d86e72ab2c27c00bceb1b56d6a5b1
#
_cell.length_a   1.000
_cell.length_b   1.000
_cell.length_c   1.000
_cell.angle_alpha   90.00
_cell.angle_beta   90.00
_cell.angle_gamma   90.00
#
_symmetry.space_group_name_H-M   'P 1'
#
loop_
_entity.id
_entity.type
_entity.pdbx_description
1 polymer ?
#
loop_
_entity_poly.entity_id
_entity_poly.type
_entity_poly.pdbx_seq_one_letter_code
_entity_poly.pdbx_strand_id
1 'polypeptide(L)'
;MTNTQNSKSIWTITPIMVITAIFCCVLWGSASPAIKIAYEVFKIDASDTASRLMLAGARFMLAGVMTVVFGSLISKKALIPQKSSWKYIAILSLFQTIGQYYFFFMSLANTSGVKGSIINASGNFFAPMFAIFLFRLEKPSVKKLIGCALGFAGIIMFFGGMGAITSGAPITFKGEGAMLCAAFFYAVSGCCIKIFSKYENPVILSGYQFALGGAVLFVIGLLSGGNLIFYSSGCYLNLIYMGFISAGAYTLWGVLLKYNPVSKVSVLGFVNPIMGVVLSALFLGEGQEAFSVLSLISLLLVSLGIVIVNYRKLEK
;
A
#
# COMPACT_ATOMS: atom_id res chain seq x y z
N MET A 1 -30.75 2.63 31.98
CA MET A 1 -29.62 3.51 31.71
C MET A 1 -28.35 2.69 31.80
N THR A 2 -27.95 2.05 30.73
CA THR A 2 -26.74 1.22 30.65
C THR A 2 -25.56 2.10 30.24
N ASN A 3 -24.66 2.28 31.17
CA ASN A 3 -23.42 3.00 31.08
C ASN A 3 -22.49 2.27 30.09
N THR A 4 -22.58 2.53 28.79
CA THR A 4 -21.60 2.10 27.82
C THR A 4 -20.33 2.91 28.02
N GLN A 5 -19.46 2.44 28.90
CA GLN A 5 -18.09 2.90 28.98
C GLN A 5 -17.50 2.84 27.57
N ASN A 6 -17.14 4.00 27.06
CA ASN A 6 -16.46 4.23 25.79
C ASN A 6 -15.03 3.66 25.91
N SER A 7 -14.89 2.32 25.84
CA SER A 7 -13.58 1.68 25.82
C SER A 7 -12.87 2.11 24.55
N LYS A 8 -11.90 3.00 24.68
CA LYS A 8 -11.05 3.44 23.55
C LYS A 8 -10.48 2.17 22.92
N SER A 9 -10.77 1.97 21.63
CA SER A 9 -10.22 0.84 20.88
C SER A 9 -8.69 0.80 21.03
N ILE A 10 -8.13 -0.40 21.25
CA ILE A 10 -6.67 -0.60 21.34
C ILE A 10 -5.93 -0.01 20.14
N TRP A 11 -6.57 0.02 18.97
CA TRP A 11 -6.04 0.58 17.73
C TRP A 11 -5.83 2.10 17.75
N THR A 12 -6.38 2.82 18.75
CA THR A 12 -6.16 4.26 18.94
C THR A 12 -4.95 4.57 19.83
N ILE A 13 -4.36 3.55 20.47
CA ILE A 13 -3.16 3.66 21.29
C ILE A 13 -1.97 3.88 20.36
N THR A 14 -1.29 5.02 20.50
CA THR A 14 -0.24 5.45 19.56
C THR A 14 0.86 4.39 19.36
N PRO A 15 1.47 3.77 20.39
CA PRO A 15 2.45 2.71 20.19
C PRO A 15 1.92 1.53 19.38
N ILE A 16 0.70 1.06 19.67
CA ILE A 16 0.08 -0.06 18.94
C ILE A 16 -0.14 0.32 17.47
N MET A 17 -0.65 1.52 17.21
CA MET A 17 -0.83 2.05 15.85
C MET A 17 0.51 2.09 15.09
N VAL A 18 1.56 2.63 15.70
CA VAL A 18 2.89 2.77 15.08
C VAL A 18 3.51 1.41 14.79
N ILE A 19 3.52 0.50 15.77
CA ILE A 19 4.09 -0.86 15.61
C ILE A 19 3.33 -1.61 14.50
N THR A 20 2.01 -1.55 14.51
CA THR A 20 1.19 -2.22 13.48
C THR A 20 1.44 -1.61 12.09
N ALA A 21 1.55 -0.29 11.98
CA ALA A 21 1.84 0.36 10.71
C ALA A 21 3.24 0.01 10.19
N ILE A 22 4.26 -0.02 11.05
CA ILE A 22 5.62 -0.48 10.69
C ILE A 22 5.59 -1.93 10.23
N PHE A 23 4.87 -2.81 10.93
CA PHE A 23 4.68 -4.20 10.50
C PHE A 23 4.06 -4.30 9.10
N CYS A 24 3.02 -3.50 8.81
CA CYS A 24 2.46 -3.42 7.45
C CYS A 24 3.51 -2.95 6.43
N CYS A 25 4.34 -1.97 6.78
CA CYS A 25 5.41 -1.47 5.90
C CYS A 25 6.49 -2.53 5.65
N VAL A 26 6.85 -3.34 6.65
CA VAL A 26 7.76 -4.49 6.49
C VAL A 26 7.17 -5.51 5.52
N LEU A 27 5.89 -5.87 5.69
CA LEU A 27 5.21 -6.78 4.78
C LEU A 27 5.19 -6.22 3.34
N TRP A 28 4.80 -4.96 3.16
CA TRP A 28 4.80 -4.34 1.83
C TRP A 28 6.21 -4.20 1.26
N GLY A 29 7.21 -3.88 2.08
CA GLY A 29 8.60 -3.82 1.67
C GLY A 29 9.10 -5.18 1.16
N SER A 30 8.70 -6.27 1.80
CA SER A 30 9.04 -7.62 1.35
C SER A 30 8.35 -8.02 0.03
N ALA A 31 7.33 -7.27 -0.40
CA ALA A 31 6.67 -7.54 -1.69
C ALA A 31 7.61 -7.29 -2.88
N SER A 32 8.53 -6.30 -2.79
CA SER A 32 9.48 -6.03 -3.87
C SER A 32 10.35 -7.24 -4.23
N PRO A 33 11.12 -7.84 -3.29
CA PRO A 33 11.87 -9.06 -3.59
C PRO A 33 10.95 -10.24 -3.95
N ALA A 34 9.79 -10.38 -3.30
CA ALA A 34 8.86 -11.47 -3.61
C ALA A 34 8.30 -11.37 -5.05
N ILE A 35 8.04 -10.17 -5.57
CA ILE A 35 7.61 -9.96 -6.95
C ILE A 35 8.73 -10.28 -7.94
N LYS A 36 9.99 -9.89 -7.66
CA LYS A 36 11.14 -10.24 -8.50
C LYS A 36 11.30 -11.77 -8.59
N ILE A 37 11.29 -12.45 -7.43
CA ILE A 37 11.31 -13.93 -7.38
C ILE A 37 10.11 -14.53 -8.14
N ALA A 38 8.91 -13.91 -8.04
CA ALA A 38 7.75 -14.38 -8.79
C ALA A 38 8.00 -14.35 -10.30
N TYR A 39 8.55 -13.25 -10.84
CA TYR A 39 8.85 -13.17 -12.27
C TYR A 39 9.82 -14.26 -12.73
N GLU A 40 10.82 -14.61 -11.91
CA GLU A 40 11.76 -15.68 -12.19
C GLU A 40 11.08 -17.06 -12.18
N VAL A 41 10.35 -17.41 -11.10
CA VAL A 41 9.73 -18.75 -10.95
C VAL A 41 8.57 -18.99 -11.92
N PHE A 42 7.83 -17.93 -12.30
CA PHE A 42 6.77 -17.99 -13.31
C PHE A 42 7.29 -17.75 -14.73
N LYS A 43 8.59 -17.43 -14.89
CA LYS A 43 9.24 -17.10 -16.18
C LYS A 43 8.52 -15.99 -16.94
N ILE A 44 8.17 -14.92 -16.22
CA ILE A 44 7.49 -13.73 -16.79
C ILE A 44 8.52 -12.70 -17.18
N ASP A 45 8.61 -12.38 -18.46
CA ASP A 45 9.53 -11.36 -18.99
C ASP A 45 9.22 -9.96 -18.50
N ALA A 46 10.28 -9.11 -18.52
CA ALA A 46 10.17 -7.71 -18.12
C ALA A 46 9.16 -6.91 -18.97
N SER A 47 8.99 -7.25 -20.22
CA SER A 47 8.06 -6.63 -21.17
C SER A 47 6.64 -7.18 -21.10
N ASP A 48 6.42 -8.33 -20.46
CA ASP A 48 5.12 -9.01 -20.41
C ASP A 48 4.22 -8.42 -19.32
N THR A 49 3.63 -7.26 -19.62
CA THR A 49 2.68 -6.58 -18.73
C THR A 49 1.41 -7.40 -18.52
N ALA A 50 0.97 -8.16 -19.51
CA ALA A 50 -0.26 -8.94 -19.45
C ALA A 50 -0.16 -10.08 -18.42
N SER A 51 0.90 -10.87 -18.45
CA SER A 51 1.16 -11.93 -17.46
C SER A 51 1.41 -11.36 -16.06
N ARG A 52 2.04 -10.18 -15.96
CA ARG A 52 2.19 -9.46 -14.68
C ARG A 52 0.85 -9.05 -14.08
N LEU A 53 -0.10 -8.57 -14.90
CA LEU A 53 -1.46 -8.26 -14.45
C LEU A 53 -2.22 -9.52 -14.02
N MET A 54 -2.06 -10.66 -14.74
CA MET A 54 -2.63 -11.94 -14.31
C MET A 54 -2.07 -12.37 -12.95
N LEU A 55 -0.76 -12.31 -12.76
CA LEU A 55 -0.11 -12.67 -11.51
C LEU A 55 -0.61 -11.78 -10.35
N ALA A 56 -0.72 -10.47 -10.58
CA ALA A 56 -1.29 -9.54 -9.61
C ALA A 56 -2.75 -9.88 -9.29
N GLY A 57 -3.56 -10.20 -10.31
CA GLY A 57 -4.94 -10.63 -10.15
C GLY A 57 -5.06 -11.89 -9.31
N ALA A 58 -4.29 -12.93 -9.64
CA ALA A 58 -4.25 -14.20 -8.90
C ALA A 58 -3.85 -13.96 -7.42
N ARG A 59 -2.82 -13.14 -7.19
CA ARG A 59 -2.36 -12.76 -5.85
C ARG A 59 -3.47 -12.08 -5.05
N PHE A 60 -4.19 -11.13 -5.64
CA PHE A 60 -5.24 -10.41 -4.93
C PHE A 60 -6.49 -11.25 -4.71
N MET A 61 -6.87 -12.12 -5.65
CA MET A 61 -7.94 -13.11 -5.39
C MET A 61 -7.60 -13.99 -4.19
N LEU A 62 -6.39 -14.52 -4.15
CA LEU A 62 -5.92 -15.33 -3.02
C LEU A 62 -5.89 -14.51 -1.71
N ALA A 63 -5.41 -13.26 -1.75
CA ALA A 63 -5.43 -12.37 -0.60
C ALA A 63 -6.86 -12.11 -0.09
N GLY A 64 -7.82 -11.94 -1.00
CA GLY A 64 -9.24 -11.80 -0.67
C GLY A 64 -9.77 -13.01 0.09
N VAL A 65 -9.52 -14.22 -0.44
CA VAL A 65 -9.91 -15.48 0.21
C VAL A 65 -9.25 -15.61 1.58
N MET A 66 -7.93 -15.39 1.67
CA MET A 66 -7.21 -15.45 2.95
C MET A 66 -7.78 -14.47 3.97
N THR A 67 -8.06 -13.22 3.56
CA THR A 67 -8.62 -12.20 4.45
C THR A 67 -9.98 -12.62 5.02
N VAL A 68 -10.87 -13.13 4.16
CA VAL A 68 -12.21 -13.56 4.58
C VAL A 68 -12.13 -14.80 5.48
N VAL A 69 -11.34 -15.80 5.10
CA VAL A 69 -11.19 -17.05 5.86
C VAL A 69 -10.58 -16.78 7.23
N PHE A 70 -9.40 -16.15 7.29
CA PHE A 70 -8.74 -15.86 8.57
C PHE A 70 -9.55 -14.88 9.42
N GLY A 71 -10.14 -13.87 8.81
CA GLY A 71 -11.03 -12.95 9.50
C GLY A 71 -12.25 -13.66 10.12
N SER A 72 -12.84 -14.61 9.39
CA SER A 72 -13.95 -15.42 9.88
C SER A 72 -13.54 -16.34 11.03
N LEU A 73 -12.39 -16.98 10.94
CA LEU A 73 -11.84 -17.84 11.99
C LEU A 73 -11.56 -17.03 13.28
N ILE A 74 -10.90 -15.87 13.17
CA ILE A 74 -10.57 -15.01 14.31
C ILE A 74 -11.83 -14.45 14.96
N SER A 75 -12.80 -14.02 14.15
CA SER A 75 -14.06 -13.46 14.67
C SER A 75 -15.08 -14.52 15.09
N LYS A 76 -14.77 -15.81 14.88
CA LYS A 76 -15.67 -16.98 15.14
C LYS A 76 -17.06 -16.84 14.49
N LYS A 77 -17.12 -16.17 13.35
CA LYS A 77 -18.35 -15.98 12.56
C LYS A 77 -17.99 -15.77 11.09
N ALA A 78 -18.87 -16.22 10.19
CA ALA A 78 -18.70 -15.96 8.76
C ALA A 78 -18.76 -14.46 8.47
N LEU A 79 -17.72 -13.94 7.82
CA LEU A 79 -17.64 -12.55 7.40
C LEU A 79 -18.29 -12.41 6.01
N ILE A 80 -19.61 -12.17 6.01
CA ILE A 80 -20.40 -11.99 4.79
C ILE A 80 -20.80 -10.52 4.70
N PRO A 81 -20.60 -9.84 3.56
CA PRO A 81 -20.98 -8.44 3.40
C PRO A 81 -22.51 -8.27 3.38
N GLN A 82 -22.98 -7.19 3.94
CA GLN A 82 -24.37 -6.78 3.78
C GLN A 82 -24.65 -6.44 2.31
N LYS A 83 -25.89 -6.64 1.85
CA LYS A 83 -26.27 -6.30 0.46
C LYS A 83 -25.96 -4.83 0.11
N SER A 84 -26.15 -3.92 1.06
CA SER A 84 -25.82 -2.49 0.91
C SER A 84 -24.34 -2.20 0.82
N SER A 85 -23.47 -3.11 1.27
CA SER A 85 -22.01 -2.92 1.30
C SER A 85 -21.32 -3.20 -0.03
N TRP A 86 -21.99 -3.89 -0.96
CA TRP A 86 -21.41 -4.22 -2.27
C TRP A 86 -21.01 -2.98 -3.08
N LYS A 87 -21.75 -1.86 -2.96
CA LYS A 87 -21.35 -0.59 -3.59
C LYS A 87 -20.03 -0.06 -3.04
N TYR A 88 -19.77 -0.19 -1.74
CA TYR A 88 -18.52 0.22 -1.11
C TYR A 88 -17.35 -0.69 -1.51
N ILE A 89 -17.62 -2.00 -1.58
CA ILE A 89 -16.67 -3.01 -2.06
C ILE A 89 -16.27 -2.73 -3.50
N ALA A 90 -17.24 -2.47 -4.39
CA ALA A 90 -16.98 -2.17 -5.80
C ALA A 90 -16.16 -0.88 -5.97
N ILE A 91 -16.53 0.21 -5.29
CA ILE A 91 -15.81 1.47 -5.33
C ILE A 91 -14.37 1.28 -4.79
N LEU A 92 -14.23 0.60 -3.65
CA LEU A 92 -12.92 0.36 -3.06
C LEU A 92 -12.04 -0.53 -3.96
N SER A 93 -12.64 -1.55 -4.59
CA SER A 93 -11.99 -2.41 -5.58
C SER A 93 -11.46 -1.61 -6.78
N LEU A 94 -12.28 -0.68 -7.30
CA LEU A 94 -11.88 0.19 -8.39
C LEU A 94 -10.65 1.04 -8.05
N PHE A 95 -10.65 1.64 -6.86
CA PHE A 95 -9.53 2.52 -6.46
C PHE A 95 -8.34 1.74 -5.92
N GLN A 96 -8.52 0.79 -5.01
CA GLN A 96 -7.41 0.16 -4.28
C GLN A 96 -6.74 -0.98 -5.05
N THR A 97 -7.47 -1.68 -5.92
CA THR A 97 -6.92 -2.85 -6.62
C THR A 97 -6.86 -2.61 -8.12
N ILE A 98 -7.97 -2.33 -8.79
CA ILE A 98 -8.00 -2.25 -10.25
C ILE A 98 -7.19 -1.03 -10.74
N GLY A 99 -7.62 0.19 -10.37
CA GLY A 99 -6.99 1.43 -10.84
C GLY A 99 -5.55 1.56 -10.37
N GLN A 100 -5.31 1.40 -9.07
CA GLN A 100 -3.97 1.53 -8.50
C GLN A 100 -2.98 0.58 -9.19
N TYR A 101 -3.28 -0.71 -9.28
CA TYR A 101 -2.32 -1.69 -9.81
C TYR A 101 -2.24 -1.71 -11.32
N TYR A 102 -3.32 -1.40 -12.04
CA TYR A 102 -3.26 -1.22 -13.48
C TYR A 102 -2.24 -0.13 -13.87
N PHE A 103 -2.36 1.06 -13.27
CA PHE A 103 -1.43 2.15 -13.52
C PHE A 103 -0.03 1.88 -12.96
N PHE A 104 0.07 1.19 -11.82
CA PHE A 104 1.35 0.78 -11.25
C PHE A 104 2.14 -0.13 -12.20
N PHE A 105 1.51 -1.16 -12.74
CA PHE A 105 2.18 -2.07 -13.68
C PHE A 105 2.47 -1.42 -15.03
N MET A 106 1.58 -0.55 -15.53
CA MET A 106 1.85 0.27 -16.71
C MET A 106 3.11 1.11 -16.52
N SER A 107 3.26 1.75 -15.38
CA SER A 107 4.42 2.57 -15.06
C SER A 107 5.71 1.75 -14.96
N LEU A 108 5.69 0.61 -14.25
CA LEU A 108 6.87 -0.24 -14.08
C LEU A 108 7.49 -0.72 -15.40
N ALA A 109 6.71 -0.79 -16.48
CA ALA A 109 7.18 -1.13 -17.81
C ALA A 109 7.83 0.07 -18.54
N ASN A 110 7.62 1.30 -18.06
CA ASN A 110 7.96 2.53 -18.80
C ASN A 110 8.76 3.56 -18.00
N THR A 111 9.14 3.27 -16.73
CA THR A 111 9.99 4.15 -15.90
C THR A 111 11.02 3.36 -15.12
N SER A 112 12.08 4.04 -14.67
CA SER A 112 13.07 3.40 -13.81
C SER A 112 12.48 3.07 -12.42
N GLY A 113 12.98 2.00 -11.80
CA GLY A 113 12.55 1.60 -10.45
C GLY A 113 12.71 2.71 -9.41
N VAL A 114 13.79 3.50 -9.51
CA VAL A 114 14.06 4.65 -8.63
C VAL A 114 13.00 5.73 -8.79
N LYS A 115 12.78 6.23 -10.03
CA LYS A 115 11.75 7.25 -10.30
C LYS A 115 10.36 6.76 -9.89
N GLY A 116 10.00 5.54 -10.27
CA GLY A 116 8.73 4.93 -9.92
C GLY A 116 8.51 4.87 -8.40
N SER A 117 9.52 4.47 -7.64
CA SER A 117 9.43 4.38 -6.17
C SER A 117 9.23 5.74 -5.51
N ILE A 118 9.95 6.78 -5.96
CA ILE A 118 9.77 8.15 -5.44
C ILE A 118 8.35 8.65 -5.71
N ILE A 119 7.88 8.49 -6.95
CA ILE A 119 6.55 8.97 -7.35
C ILE A 119 5.46 8.18 -6.61
N ASN A 120 5.61 6.86 -6.48
CA ASN A 120 4.66 6.04 -5.73
C ASN A 120 4.56 6.46 -4.25
N ALA A 121 5.67 6.84 -3.63
CA ALA A 121 5.70 7.33 -2.27
C ALA A 121 4.90 8.63 -2.06
N SER A 122 4.64 9.40 -3.14
CA SER A 122 3.78 10.60 -3.10
C SER A 122 2.35 10.29 -2.67
N GLY A 123 1.89 9.05 -2.83
CA GLY A 123 0.59 8.61 -2.34
C GLY A 123 0.42 8.80 -0.82
N ASN A 124 1.50 8.64 -0.05
CA ASN A 124 1.48 8.89 1.39
C ASN A 124 1.39 10.39 1.73
N PHE A 125 1.78 11.27 0.82
CA PHE A 125 1.57 12.71 0.91
C PHE A 125 0.16 13.10 0.43
N PHE A 126 -0.32 12.54 -0.68
CA PHE A 126 -1.66 12.82 -1.20
C PHE A 126 -2.77 12.37 -0.24
N ALA A 127 -2.61 11.22 0.44
CA ALA A 127 -3.66 10.70 1.31
C ALA A 127 -4.08 11.68 2.43
N PRO A 128 -3.18 12.30 3.23
CA PRO A 128 -3.57 13.33 4.18
C PRO A 128 -4.10 14.61 3.50
N MET A 129 -3.58 14.99 2.32
CA MET A 129 -4.09 16.14 1.58
C MET A 129 -5.54 15.92 1.14
N PHE A 130 -5.84 14.75 0.60
CA PHE A 130 -7.22 14.39 0.22
C PHE A 130 -8.14 14.27 1.43
N ALA A 131 -7.65 13.69 2.54
CA ALA A 131 -8.44 13.62 3.77
C ALA A 131 -8.80 15.00 4.32
N ILE A 132 -7.95 16.00 4.14
CA ILE A 132 -8.18 17.38 4.61
C ILE A 132 -9.03 18.16 3.61
N PHE A 133 -8.59 18.26 2.35
CA PHE A 133 -9.13 19.21 1.38
C PHE A 133 -10.24 18.64 0.51
N LEU A 134 -10.14 17.37 0.09
CA LEU A 134 -11.11 16.75 -0.82
C LEU A 134 -12.27 16.11 -0.06
N PHE A 135 -11.96 15.24 0.89
CA PHE A 135 -12.97 14.49 1.63
C PHE A 135 -13.40 15.15 2.94
N ARG A 136 -12.71 16.18 3.40
CA ARG A 136 -13.01 16.94 4.63
C ARG A 136 -13.16 16.04 5.87
N LEU A 137 -12.37 14.98 5.94
CA LEU A 137 -12.36 14.02 7.05
C LEU A 137 -11.58 14.55 8.25
N GLU A 138 -10.70 15.52 8.01
CA GLU A 138 -9.79 16.06 9.01
C GLU A 138 -9.65 17.58 8.86
N LYS A 139 -9.44 18.26 9.99
CA LYS A 139 -9.11 19.70 9.97
C LYS A 139 -7.66 19.88 9.49
N PRO A 140 -7.39 20.95 8.70
CA PRO A 140 -6.04 21.31 8.32
C PRO A 140 -5.20 21.63 9.56
N SER A 141 -3.92 21.29 9.50
CA SER A 141 -2.96 21.58 10.58
C SER A 141 -1.56 21.73 9.98
N VAL A 142 -0.88 22.79 10.34
CA VAL A 142 0.50 23.07 9.90
C VAL A 142 1.42 21.89 10.24
N LYS A 143 1.26 21.25 11.40
CA LYS A 143 2.03 20.06 11.78
C LYS A 143 1.87 18.90 10.79
N LYS A 144 0.64 18.63 10.33
CA LYS A 144 0.39 17.58 9.34
C LYS A 144 1.06 17.89 8.01
N LEU A 145 0.98 19.15 7.56
CA LEU A 145 1.59 19.58 6.30
C LEU A 145 3.12 19.49 6.37
N ILE A 146 3.73 20.02 7.42
CA ILE A 146 5.19 19.97 7.62
C ILE A 146 5.66 18.52 7.73
N GLY A 147 5.01 17.69 8.54
CA GLY A 147 5.42 16.31 8.72
C GLY A 147 5.31 15.47 7.44
N CYS A 148 4.25 15.67 6.64
CA CYS A 148 4.12 15.03 5.34
C CYS A 148 5.21 15.52 4.34
N ALA A 149 5.49 16.83 4.33
CA ALA A 149 6.53 17.41 3.47
C ALA A 149 7.93 16.86 3.82
N LEU A 150 8.26 16.76 5.11
CA LEU A 150 9.52 16.18 5.57
C LEU A 150 9.63 14.70 5.22
N GLY A 151 8.56 13.91 5.42
CA GLY A 151 8.54 12.50 5.04
C GLY A 151 8.76 12.31 3.53
N PHE A 152 8.12 13.12 2.71
CA PHE A 152 8.28 13.08 1.25
C PHE A 152 9.67 13.54 0.81
N ALA A 153 10.20 14.62 1.40
CA ALA A 153 11.57 15.08 1.16
C ALA A 153 12.60 14.00 1.53
N GLY A 154 12.41 13.30 2.64
CA GLY A 154 13.24 12.16 3.04
C GLY A 154 13.24 11.04 1.98
N ILE A 155 12.10 10.70 1.40
CA ILE A 155 12.01 9.70 0.34
C ILE A 155 12.73 10.17 -0.93
N ILE A 156 12.57 11.44 -1.34
CA ILE A 156 13.31 12.01 -2.48
C ILE A 156 14.81 11.88 -2.26
N MET A 157 15.29 12.24 -1.07
CA MET A 157 16.71 12.13 -0.73
C MET A 157 17.19 10.68 -0.71
N PHE A 158 16.37 9.74 -0.20
CA PHE A 158 16.72 8.32 -0.15
C PHE A 158 17.02 7.74 -1.53
N PHE A 159 16.28 8.15 -2.54
CA PHE A 159 16.47 7.70 -3.92
C PHE A 159 17.43 8.57 -4.75
N GLY A 160 18.33 9.33 -4.13
CA GLY A 160 19.38 10.09 -4.82
C GLY A 160 19.06 11.56 -5.08
N GLY A 161 18.07 12.11 -4.36
CA GLY A 161 17.69 13.51 -4.43
C GLY A 161 16.96 13.90 -5.72
N MET A 162 16.90 15.19 -5.99
CA MET A 162 16.24 15.74 -7.21
C MET A 162 16.87 15.25 -8.51
N GLY A 163 18.18 14.98 -8.51
CA GLY A 163 18.87 14.44 -9.67
C GLY A 163 18.31 13.10 -10.16
N ALA A 164 17.89 12.23 -9.25
CA ALA A 164 17.27 10.95 -9.60
C ALA A 164 15.91 11.12 -10.32
N ILE A 165 15.18 12.20 -10.03
CA ILE A 165 13.91 12.53 -10.70
C ILE A 165 14.15 13.13 -12.09
N THR A 166 15.15 14.00 -12.20
CA THR A 166 15.42 14.78 -13.44
C THR A 166 16.36 14.06 -14.40
N SER A 167 17.17 13.10 -13.93
CA SER A 167 18.10 12.33 -14.77
C SER A 167 17.38 11.29 -15.63
N GLY A 168 17.87 11.07 -16.84
CA GLY A 168 17.44 10.01 -17.75
C GLY A 168 16.37 10.43 -18.76
N ALA A 169 15.60 9.47 -19.26
CA ALA A 169 14.60 9.66 -20.31
C ALA A 169 13.52 10.73 -19.95
N PRO A 170 12.94 11.39 -20.97
CA PRO A 170 11.90 12.38 -20.75
C PRO A 170 10.69 11.78 -20.02
N ILE A 171 10.01 12.62 -19.23
CA ILE A 171 8.80 12.22 -18.49
C ILE A 171 7.70 11.83 -19.49
N THR A 172 7.14 10.65 -19.31
CA THR A 172 6.06 10.14 -20.15
C THR A 172 4.80 9.85 -19.33
N PHE A 173 3.65 9.93 -19.99
CA PHE A 173 2.41 9.56 -19.30
C PHE A 173 2.39 8.07 -18.90
N LYS A 174 2.86 7.17 -19.76
CA LYS A 174 2.90 5.73 -19.49
C LYS A 174 3.89 5.36 -18.38
N GLY A 175 4.94 6.15 -18.18
CA GLY A 175 5.91 5.98 -17.09
C GLY A 175 5.49 6.72 -15.82
N GLU A 176 6.00 7.92 -15.65
CA GLU A 176 5.85 8.73 -14.45
C GLU A 176 4.40 9.17 -14.21
N GLY A 177 3.68 9.52 -15.28
CA GLY A 177 2.26 9.88 -15.19
C GLY A 177 1.39 8.75 -14.68
N ALA A 178 1.61 7.52 -15.16
CA ALA A 178 0.89 6.35 -14.70
C ALA A 178 1.20 6.06 -13.21
N MET A 179 2.46 6.21 -12.76
CA MET A 179 2.78 6.05 -11.34
C MET A 179 2.11 7.10 -10.46
N LEU A 180 2.02 8.34 -10.95
CA LEU A 180 1.28 9.41 -10.25
C LEU A 180 -0.21 9.07 -10.16
N CYS A 181 -0.82 8.51 -11.21
CA CYS A 181 -2.17 7.99 -11.16
C CYS A 181 -2.32 6.87 -10.12
N ALA A 182 -1.38 5.92 -10.08
CA ALA A 182 -1.39 4.86 -9.07
C ALA A 182 -1.34 5.42 -7.64
N ALA A 183 -0.47 6.40 -7.38
CA ALA A 183 -0.37 7.10 -6.11
C ALA A 183 -1.66 7.86 -5.75
N PHE A 184 -2.32 8.49 -6.73
CA PHE A 184 -3.62 9.14 -6.57
C PHE A 184 -4.69 8.10 -6.18
N PHE A 185 -4.80 6.99 -6.89
CA PHE A 185 -5.75 5.92 -6.61
C PHE A 185 -5.54 5.32 -5.21
N TYR A 186 -4.28 5.11 -4.80
CA TYR A 186 -3.93 4.69 -3.46
C TYR A 186 -4.44 5.69 -2.40
N ALA A 187 -4.19 6.98 -2.59
CA ALA A 187 -4.59 8.02 -1.64
C ALA A 187 -6.12 8.13 -1.51
N VAL A 188 -6.85 8.05 -2.63
CA VAL A 188 -8.33 8.02 -2.63
C VAL A 188 -8.83 6.77 -1.90
N SER A 189 -8.24 5.60 -2.15
CA SER A 189 -8.66 4.35 -1.50
C SER A 189 -8.52 4.41 0.02
N GLY A 190 -7.46 5.05 0.53
CA GLY A 190 -7.27 5.27 1.96
C GLY A 190 -8.37 6.12 2.60
N CYS A 191 -8.85 7.15 1.91
CA CYS A 191 -10.00 7.94 2.33
C CYS A 191 -11.31 7.15 2.23
N CYS A 192 -11.48 6.39 1.16
CA CYS A 192 -12.66 5.53 0.97
C CYS A 192 -12.77 4.49 2.09
N ILE A 193 -11.70 3.79 2.45
CA ILE A 193 -11.76 2.80 3.51
C ILE A 193 -12.07 3.45 4.87
N LYS A 194 -11.57 4.67 5.12
CA LYS A 194 -11.92 5.45 6.31
C LYS A 194 -13.43 5.74 6.39
N ILE A 195 -14.04 6.11 5.26
CA ILE A 195 -15.47 6.42 5.18
C ILE A 195 -16.30 5.14 5.27
N PHE A 196 -15.99 4.14 4.45
CA PHE A 196 -16.79 2.92 4.30
C PHE A 196 -16.71 2.02 5.53
N SER A 197 -15.62 2.08 6.29
CA SER A 197 -15.49 1.35 7.55
C SER A 197 -16.40 1.84 8.68
N LYS A 198 -17.19 2.91 8.45
CA LYS A 198 -18.31 3.31 9.30
C LYS A 198 -19.55 2.45 9.08
N TYR A 199 -19.70 1.89 7.89
CA TYR A 199 -20.88 1.14 7.43
C TYR A 199 -20.63 -0.36 7.37
N GLU A 200 -19.37 -0.77 7.15
CA GLU A 200 -19.01 -2.17 7.04
C GLU A 200 -17.67 -2.45 7.75
N ASN A 201 -17.45 -3.70 8.11
CA ASN A 201 -16.19 -4.14 8.73
C ASN A 201 -15.03 -3.99 7.72
N PRO A 202 -13.90 -3.32 8.09
CA PRO A 202 -12.76 -3.16 7.20
C PRO A 202 -12.15 -4.48 6.73
N VAL A 203 -12.28 -5.58 7.48
CA VAL A 203 -11.84 -6.92 7.07
C VAL A 203 -12.70 -7.42 5.91
N ILE A 204 -14.03 -7.24 6.00
CA ILE A 204 -14.97 -7.57 4.91
C ILE A 204 -14.67 -6.71 3.69
N LEU A 205 -14.53 -5.39 3.88
CA LEU A 205 -14.19 -4.48 2.78
C LEU A 205 -12.91 -4.90 2.07
N SER A 206 -11.82 -5.18 2.82
CA SER A 206 -10.54 -5.59 2.25
C SER A 206 -10.62 -6.94 1.54
N GLY A 207 -11.24 -7.94 2.16
CA GLY A 207 -11.32 -9.28 1.59
C GLY A 207 -12.09 -9.33 0.28
N TYR A 208 -13.30 -8.79 0.28
CA TYR A 208 -14.17 -8.85 -0.91
C TYR A 208 -13.72 -7.90 -2.04
N GLN A 209 -13.16 -6.74 -1.71
CA GLN A 209 -12.60 -5.86 -2.75
C GLN A 209 -11.35 -6.47 -3.40
N PHE A 210 -10.51 -7.20 -2.67
CA PHE A 210 -9.39 -7.92 -3.26
C PHE A 210 -9.86 -9.06 -4.16
N ALA A 211 -10.83 -9.84 -3.72
CA ALA A 211 -11.39 -10.92 -4.55
C ALA A 211 -11.96 -10.36 -5.86
N LEU A 212 -12.79 -9.32 -5.77
CA LEU A 212 -13.41 -8.68 -6.94
C LEU A 212 -12.37 -8.00 -7.84
N GLY A 213 -11.51 -7.14 -7.26
CA GLY A 213 -10.50 -6.40 -8.02
C GLY A 213 -9.43 -7.30 -8.61
N GLY A 214 -9.05 -8.33 -7.85
CA GLY A 214 -8.14 -9.37 -8.35
C GLY A 214 -8.71 -10.13 -9.53
N ALA A 215 -9.99 -10.51 -9.48
CA ALA A 215 -10.67 -11.17 -10.60
C ALA A 215 -10.69 -10.26 -11.84
N VAL A 216 -10.99 -8.98 -11.69
CA VAL A 216 -10.98 -8.03 -12.82
C VAL A 216 -9.57 -7.88 -13.40
N LEU A 217 -8.53 -7.72 -12.58
CA LEU A 217 -7.14 -7.65 -13.07
C LEU A 217 -6.71 -8.92 -13.78
N PHE A 218 -7.09 -10.09 -13.24
CA PHE A 218 -6.80 -11.37 -13.85
C PHE A 218 -7.44 -11.49 -15.24
N VAL A 219 -8.71 -11.12 -15.36
CA VAL A 219 -9.42 -11.12 -16.65
C VAL A 219 -8.82 -10.13 -17.63
N ILE A 220 -8.46 -8.93 -17.19
CA ILE A 220 -7.77 -7.94 -18.05
C ILE A 220 -6.46 -8.52 -18.56
N GLY A 221 -5.63 -9.11 -17.69
CA GLY A 221 -4.37 -9.73 -18.09
C GLY A 221 -4.59 -10.88 -19.09
N LEU A 222 -5.58 -11.73 -18.84
CA LEU A 222 -5.93 -12.86 -19.73
C LEU A 222 -6.38 -12.37 -21.11
N LEU A 223 -7.29 -11.38 -21.15
CA LEU A 223 -7.76 -10.80 -22.42
C LEU A 223 -6.68 -10.04 -23.18
N SER A 224 -5.65 -9.57 -22.47
CA SER A 224 -4.47 -8.93 -23.08
C SER A 224 -3.41 -9.93 -23.56
N GLY A 225 -3.69 -11.24 -23.53
CA GLY A 225 -2.77 -12.29 -24.02
C GLY A 225 -1.78 -12.79 -22.96
N GLY A 226 -1.98 -12.44 -21.69
CA GLY A 226 -1.14 -12.93 -20.60
C GLY A 226 -1.30 -14.43 -20.35
N ASN A 227 -0.25 -15.03 -19.81
CA ASN A 227 -0.20 -16.45 -19.45
C ASN A 227 0.42 -16.63 -18.06
N LEU A 228 -0.10 -17.56 -17.28
CA LEU A 228 0.40 -17.89 -15.94
C LEU A 228 0.55 -19.40 -15.78
N ILE A 229 1.78 -19.88 -15.92
CA ILE A 229 2.10 -21.31 -15.87
C ILE A 229 2.84 -21.61 -14.56
N PHE A 230 2.40 -22.66 -13.87
CA PHE A 230 3.00 -23.12 -12.63
C PHE A 230 4.05 -24.19 -12.91
N TYR A 231 5.31 -23.79 -13.09
CA TYR A 231 6.42 -24.69 -13.44
C TYR A 231 6.96 -25.49 -12.26
N SER A 232 6.79 -25.01 -11.02
CA SER A 232 7.36 -25.62 -9.82
C SER A 232 6.54 -25.34 -8.57
N SER A 233 6.84 -26.04 -7.48
CA SER A 233 6.28 -25.73 -6.15
C SER A 233 6.63 -24.31 -5.67
N GLY A 234 7.73 -23.75 -6.15
CA GLY A 234 8.11 -22.36 -5.86
C GLY A 234 7.07 -21.33 -6.33
N CYS A 235 6.37 -21.60 -7.44
CA CYS A 235 5.28 -20.72 -7.91
C CYS A 235 4.15 -20.64 -6.89
N TYR A 236 3.72 -21.80 -6.34
CA TYR A 236 2.65 -21.84 -5.33
C TYR A 236 3.07 -21.16 -4.04
N LEU A 237 4.27 -21.46 -3.52
CA LEU A 237 4.78 -20.86 -2.27
C LEU A 237 4.91 -19.34 -2.38
N ASN A 238 5.45 -18.85 -3.50
CA ASN A 238 5.60 -17.43 -3.74
C ASN A 238 4.22 -16.74 -3.85
N LEU A 239 3.27 -17.33 -4.59
CA LEU A 239 1.93 -16.76 -4.73
C LEU A 239 1.19 -16.73 -3.39
N ILE A 240 1.29 -17.78 -2.55
CA ILE A 240 0.72 -17.84 -1.21
C ILE A 240 1.34 -16.75 -0.33
N TYR A 241 2.66 -16.60 -0.37
CA TYR A 241 3.35 -15.56 0.40
C TYR A 241 2.93 -14.15 -0.03
N MET A 242 2.87 -13.88 -1.33
CA MET A 242 2.39 -12.60 -1.85
C MET A 242 0.92 -12.32 -1.49
N GLY A 243 0.08 -13.36 -1.49
CA GLY A 243 -1.30 -13.28 -1.01
C GLY A 243 -1.36 -12.90 0.47
N PHE A 244 -0.55 -13.55 1.30
CA PHE A 244 -0.43 -13.26 2.73
C PHE A 244 0.03 -11.82 3.00
N ILE A 245 1.06 -11.32 2.29
CA ILE A 245 1.49 -9.92 2.39
C ILE A 245 0.30 -8.99 2.18
N SER A 246 -0.46 -9.21 1.10
CA SER A 246 -1.59 -8.36 0.74
C SER A 246 -2.72 -8.48 1.76
N ALA A 247 -3.10 -9.69 2.15
CA ALA A 247 -4.15 -9.94 3.14
C ALA A 247 -3.84 -9.30 4.49
N GLY A 248 -2.63 -9.53 5.01
CA GLY A 248 -2.21 -9.02 6.31
C GLY A 248 -2.05 -7.50 6.33
N ALA A 249 -1.21 -6.96 5.43
CA ALA A 249 -0.87 -5.54 5.46
C ALA A 249 -2.08 -4.64 5.19
N TYR A 250 -2.83 -4.89 4.11
CA TYR A 250 -3.98 -4.03 3.79
C TYR A 250 -5.13 -4.15 4.80
N THR A 251 -5.36 -5.35 5.35
CA THR A 251 -6.41 -5.53 6.36
C THR A 251 -6.07 -4.75 7.64
N LEU A 252 -4.85 -4.90 8.14
CA LEU A 252 -4.39 -4.18 9.32
C LEU A 252 -4.35 -2.67 9.07
N TRP A 253 -3.88 -2.24 7.90
CA TRP A 253 -3.89 -0.83 7.51
C TRP A 253 -5.31 -0.27 7.44
N GLY A 254 -6.26 -1.02 6.88
CA GLY A 254 -7.69 -0.66 6.87
C GLY A 254 -8.27 -0.51 8.27
N VAL A 255 -7.90 -1.41 9.19
CA VAL A 255 -8.27 -1.29 10.61
C VAL A 255 -7.67 -0.04 11.23
N LEU A 256 -6.39 0.26 10.98
CA LEU A 256 -5.77 1.50 11.47
C LEU A 256 -6.48 2.74 10.94
N LEU A 257 -6.81 2.78 9.66
CA LEU A 257 -7.56 3.89 9.04
C LEU A 257 -8.97 4.03 9.61
N LYS A 258 -9.64 2.93 9.98
CA LYS A 258 -10.94 3.00 10.65
C LYS A 258 -10.88 3.81 11.94
N TYR A 259 -9.88 3.55 12.77
CA TYR A 259 -9.81 4.08 14.13
C TYR A 259 -8.95 5.34 14.28
N ASN A 260 -8.12 5.67 13.30
CA ASN A 260 -7.20 6.80 13.36
C ASN A 260 -7.40 7.77 12.20
N PRO A 261 -6.94 9.04 12.34
CA PRO A 261 -6.87 9.98 11.24
C PRO A 261 -6.00 9.45 10.09
N VAL A 262 -6.43 9.71 8.85
CA VAL A 262 -5.69 9.29 7.63
C VAL A 262 -4.27 9.86 7.64
N SER A 263 -4.13 11.14 8.01
CA SER A 263 -2.82 11.82 8.08
C SER A 263 -1.85 11.14 9.05
N LYS A 264 -2.34 10.64 10.20
CA LYS A 264 -1.49 9.95 11.18
C LYS A 264 -1.00 8.59 10.71
N VAL A 265 -1.85 7.86 10.00
CA VAL A 265 -1.52 6.52 9.48
C VAL A 265 -0.67 6.65 8.22
N SER A 266 -1.05 7.51 7.27
CA SER A 266 -0.37 7.61 5.97
C SER A 266 1.07 8.08 6.07
N VAL A 267 1.40 8.97 7.03
CA VAL A 267 2.80 9.39 7.23
C VAL A 267 3.71 8.22 7.64
N LEU A 268 3.17 7.20 8.32
CA LEU A 268 3.91 5.98 8.64
C LEU A 268 4.24 5.16 7.37
N GLY A 269 3.45 5.32 6.32
CA GLY A 269 3.67 4.68 5.02
C GLY A 269 4.97 5.10 4.33
N PHE A 270 5.59 6.22 4.72
CA PHE A 270 6.92 6.58 4.21
C PHE A 270 8.03 5.60 4.63
N VAL A 271 7.79 4.73 5.61
CA VAL A 271 8.70 3.64 5.99
C VAL A 271 8.71 2.52 4.93
N ASN A 272 7.63 2.34 4.17
CA ASN A 272 7.48 1.25 3.20
C ASN A 272 8.60 1.21 2.13
N PRO A 273 8.89 2.28 1.37
CA PRO A 273 9.96 2.24 0.37
C PRO A 273 11.34 1.98 0.99
N ILE A 274 11.58 2.47 2.20
CA ILE A 274 12.84 2.21 2.93
C ILE A 274 12.97 0.72 3.24
N MET A 275 11.89 0.11 3.77
CA MET A 275 11.87 -1.33 4.04
C MET A 275 12.00 -2.17 2.76
N GLY A 276 11.44 -1.69 1.64
CA GLY A 276 11.60 -2.33 0.34
C GLY A 276 13.06 -2.44 -0.08
N VAL A 277 13.83 -1.37 0.05
CA VAL A 277 15.26 -1.36 -0.28
C VAL A 277 16.07 -2.22 0.71
N VAL A 278 15.83 -2.08 2.01
CA VAL A 278 16.53 -2.87 3.04
C VAL A 278 16.31 -4.37 2.81
N LEU A 279 15.09 -4.79 2.57
CA LEU A 279 14.76 -6.21 2.37
C LEU A 279 15.26 -6.72 1.01
N SER A 280 15.24 -5.90 -0.05
CA SER A 280 15.85 -6.26 -1.34
C SER A 280 17.37 -6.43 -1.19
N ALA A 281 18.02 -5.55 -0.43
CA ALA A 281 19.44 -5.67 -0.13
C ALA A 281 19.80 -6.99 0.59
N LEU A 282 18.95 -7.38 1.56
CA LEU A 282 19.18 -8.60 2.36
C LEU A 282 18.88 -9.88 1.56
N PHE A 283 17.80 -9.89 0.76
CA PHE A 283 17.35 -11.13 0.09
C PHE A 283 17.88 -11.29 -1.33
N LEU A 284 18.24 -10.20 -2.02
CA LEU A 284 18.70 -10.21 -3.41
C LEU A 284 20.17 -9.82 -3.56
N GLY A 285 20.87 -9.49 -2.46
CA GLY A 285 22.28 -9.08 -2.49
C GLY A 285 22.53 -7.68 -3.09
N GLU A 286 21.51 -6.86 -3.24
CA GLU A 286 21.57 -5.49 -3.83
C GLU A 286 22.00 -4.43 -2.79
N GLY A 287 22.93 -4.76 -1.88
CA GLY A 287 23.15 -4.05 -0.61
C GLY A 287 23.97 -2.75 -0.64
N GLN A 288 24.70 -2.42 -1.72
CA GLN A 288 25.63 -1.28 -1.67
C GLN A 288 24.95 0.09 -1.60
N GLU A 289 23.72 0.23 -2.11
CA GLU A 289 22.98 1.48 -2.10
C GLU A 289 22.18 1.72 -0.81
N ALA A 290 21.85 0.66 -0.07
CA ALA A 290 20.96 0.71 1.09
C ALA A 290 21.56 1.43 2.31
N PHE A 291 22.90 1.42 2.48
CA PHE A 291 23.60 1.90 3.68
C PHE A 291 24.49 3.12 3.42
N SER A 292 24.04 4.05 2.61
CA SER A 292 24.74 5.32 2.36
C SER A 292 24.42 6.37 3.43
N VAL A 293 25.28 7.41 3.55
CA VAL A 293 25.04 8.58 4.40
C VAL A 293 23.70 9.25 4.01
N LEU A 294 23.37 9.24 2.72
CA LEU A 294 22.13 9.79 2.20
C LEU A 294 20.89 9.01 2.72
N SER A 295 21.02 7.68 2.80
CA SER A 295 19.99 6.81 3.38
C SER A 295 19.74 7.11 4.87
N LEU A 296 20.80 7.38 5.63
CA LEU A 296 20.69 7.76 7.06
C LEU A 296 19.98 9.11 7.23
N ILE A 297 20.35 10.13 6.46
CA ILE A 297 19.70 11.44 6.49
C ILE A 297 18.23 11.32 6.10
N SER A 298 17.93 10.51 5.10
CA SER A 298 16.55 10.25 4.66
C SER A 298 15.72 9.60 5.75
N LEU A 299 16.27 8.60 6.44
CA LEU A 299 15.62 7.94 7.56
C LEU A 299 15.32 8.91 8.70
N LEU A 300 16.24 9.83 9.00
CA LEU A 300 16.03 10.89 9.99
C LEU A 300 14.91 11.83 9.59
N LEU A 301 14.85 12.28 8.32
CA LEU A 301 13.78 13.16 7.83
C LEU A 301 12.41 12.47 7.89
N VAL A 302 12.33 11.21 7.45
CA VAL A 302 11.10 10.41 7.54
C VAL A 302 10.67 10.27 9.00
N SER A 303 11.60 9.93 9.90
CA SER A 303 11.32 9.77 11.33
C SER A 303 10.83 11.07 11.97
N LEU A 304 11.45 12.21 11.66
CA LEU A 304 11.01 13.53 12.10
C LEU A 304 9.59 13.84 11.60
N GLY A 305 9.30 13.58 10.33
CA GLY A 305 7.97 13.75 9.75
C GLY A 305 6.90 12.93 10.51
N ILE A 306 7.20 11.65 10.79
CA ILE A 306 6.34 10.77 11.57
C ILE A 306 6.10 11.32 12.98
N VAL A 307 7.16 11.74 13.67
CA VAL A 307 7.08 12.29 15.03
C VAL A 307 6.21 13.56 15.03
N ILE A 308 6.45 14.51 14.12
CA ILE A 308 5.71 15.78 14.05
C ILE A 308 4.21 15.54 13.86
N VAL A 309 3.81 14.63 12.95
CA VAL A 309 2.39 14.34 12.70
C VAL A 309 1.73 13.62 13.88
N ASN A 310 2.46 12.72 14.52
CA ASN A 310 1.91 11.86 15.57
C ASN A 310 2.07 12.42 16.98
N TYR A 311 2.93 13.44 17.17
CA TYR A 311 3.18 14.04 18.47
C TYR A 311 1.89 14.68 19.02
N ARG A 312 1.37 14.12 20.12
CA ARG A 312 0.35 14.76 20.95
C ARG A 312 1.06 15.61 22.00
N LYS A 313 0.82 16.92 22.01
CA LYS A 313 1.06 17.70 23.22
C LYS A 313 0.23 17.04 24.32
N LEU A 314 0.86 16.56 25.37
CA LEU A 314 0.15 16.19 26.61
C LEU A 314 -0.51 17.51 27.06
N GLU A 315 -1.81 17.63 26.85
CA GLU A 315 -2.59 18.68 27.50
C GLU A 315 -2.51 18.38 29.01
N LYS A 316 -1.82 19.29 29.71
CA LYS A 316 -1.76 19.33 31.17
C LYS A 316 -3.13 19.69 31.73
#